data_8915cd1e55d341f2d4d290c56a544cb7
#
_entry.id   8915cd1e55d341f2d4d290c56a544cb7
#
_cell.length_a   1.000
_cell.length_b   1.000
_cell.length_c   1.000
_cell.angle_alpha   90.00
_cell.angle_beta   90.00
_cell.angle_gamma   90.00
#
_symmetry.space_group_name_H-M   'P 1'
#
loop_
_entity.id
_entity.type
_entity.pdbx_description
1 polymer ?
#
loop_
_entity_poly.entity_id
_entity_poly.type
_entity_poly.pdbx_seq_one_letter_code
_entity_poly.pdbx_strand_id
1 'polypeptide(L)'
;MEIRKVQRSGSTFYLYLPAAWCKANRISNDTQLVLDMSSEGSLVVSANPQSAADKQLTLSFSEGSGKLDRRLINMFIVASYLNPVRSFKIKLNKPISSLEILDQKRLMSGIELVEFGEDSISCESTISVEDPDVILKTMIRKMVNMIRVMETKEAKELVQRYEEEIDRSNTLIQKSAISALMFKRSSKLRHIELFYIAMLSKSLEGLADHLILTTP
;
A
#
# COMPACT_ATOMS: atom_id res chain seq x y z
N MET A 1 -2.71 -18.53 23.93
CA MET A 1 -2.87 -19.47 22.79
C MET A 1 -3.93 -20.50 23.22
N GLU A 2 -4.95 -20.73 22.42
CA GLU A 2 -6.03 -21.67 22.72
C GLU A 2 -5.94 -22.87 21.75
N ILE A 3 -5.93 -24.09 22.27
CA ILE A 3 -5.86 -25.31 21.50
C ILE A 3 -7.24 -25.95 21.50
N ARG A 4 -7.77 -26.28 20.32
CA ARG A 4 -9.06 -26.93 20.15
C ARG A 4 -8.95 -28.20 19.34
N LYS A 5 -9.75 -29.21 19.73
CA LYS A 5 -9.84 -30.47 18.99
C LYS A 5 -10.81 -30.32 17.83
N VAL A 6 -10.43 -30.86 16.67
CA VAL A 6 -11.29 -30.97 15.50
C VAL A 6 -12.19 -32.21 15.68
N GLN A 7 -13.46 -32.02 15.37
CA GLN A 7 -14.43 -33.13 15.32
C GLN A 7 -14.73 -33.53 13.87
N ARG A 8 -14.98 -34.78 13.59
CA ARG A 8 -15.34 -35.30 12.27
C ARG A 8 -16.73 -35.93 12.29
N SER A 9 -17.54 -35.59 11.29
CA SER A 9 -18.82 -36.24 11.02
C SER A 9 -18.89 -36.54 9.51
N GLY A 10 -18.82 -37.83 9.15
CA GLY A 10 -18.72 -38.22 7.76
C GLY A 10 -17.42 -37.71 7.09
N SER A 11 -17.55 -36.98 6.00
CA SER A 11 -16.44 -36.33 5.29
C SER A 11 -16.15 -34.91 5.78
N THR A 12 -16.95 -34.37 6.72
CA THR A 12 -16.85 -32.98 7.18
C THR A 12 -16.09 -32.87 8.50
N PHE A 13 -15.24 -31.88 8.62
CA PHE A 13 -14.53 -31.53 9.84
C PHE A 13 -15.14 -30.29 10.47
N TYR A 14 -15.29 -30.29 11.80
CA TYR A 14 -15.87 -29.20 12.57
C TYR A 14 -14.85 -28.65 13.57
N LEU A 15 -14.76 -27.33 13.63
CA LEU A 15 -14.00 -26.61 14.63
C LEU A 15 -14.94 -25.62 15.35
N TYR A 16 -15.08 -25.74 16.67
CA TYR A 16 -15.87 -24.81 17.45
C TYR A 16 -15.12 -23.48 17.61
N LEU A 17 -15.76 -22.40 17.19
CA LEU A 17 -15.21 -21.05 17.35
C LEU A 17 -15.18 -20.63 18.82
N PRO A 18 -14.19 -19.86 19.28
CA PRO A 18 -14.13 -19.34 20.65
C PRO A 18 -15.36 -18.48 20.99
N ALA A 19 -16.06 -18.79 22.09
CA ALA A 19 -17.25 -18.06 22.47
C ALA A 19 -17.01 -16.56 22.69
N ALA A 20 -15.85 -16.20 23.24
CA ALA A 20 -15.45 -14.79 23.42
C ALA A 20 -15.31 -14.09 22.06
N TRP A 21 -14.72 -14.75 21.05
CA TRP A 21 -14.58 -14.22 19.70
C TRP A 21 -15.94 -14.07 19.01
N CYS A 22 -16.82 -15.07 19.14
CA CYS A 22 -18.18 -15.02 18.59
C CYS A 22 -18.97 -13.83 19.19
N LYS A 23 -18.89 -13.66 20.51
CA LYS A 23 -19.55 -12.55 21.20
C LYS A 23 -19.00 -11.19 20.75
N ALA A 24 -17.69 -11.04 20.68
CA ALA A 24 -17.03 -9.80 20.25
C ALA A 24 -17.40 -9.41 18.81
N ASN A 25 -17.60 -10.38 17.93
CA ASN A 25 -17.94 -10.17 16.51
C ASN A 25 -19.45 -10.32 16.22
N ARG A 26 -20.29 -10.46 17.25
CA ARG A 26 -21.76 -10.60 17.13
C ARG A 26 -22.18 -11.71 16.19
N ILE A 27 -21.48 -12.87 16.25
CA ILE A 27 -21.79 -14.04 15.42
C ILE A 27 -23.11 -14.64 15.85
N SER A 28 -24.00 -14.84 14.88
CA SER A 28 -25.28 -15.56 15.01
C SER A 28 -25.33 -16.75 14.05
N ASN A 29 -26.42 -17.51 14.07
CA ASN A 29 -26.60 -18.70 13.20
C ASN A 29 -26.57 -18.35 11.70
N ASP A 30 -26.96 -17.13 11.33
CA ASP A 30 -27.02 -16.66 9.94
C ASP A 30 -25.78 -15.86 9.52
N THR A 31 -24.77 -15.73 10.40
CA THR A 31 -23.57 -14.97 10.09
C THR A 31 -22.71 -15.72 9.09
N GLN A 32 -22.44 -15.09 7.95
CA GLN A 32 -21.48 -15.58 6.97
C GLN A 32 -20.06 -15.26 7.42
N LEU A 33 -19.20 -16.26 7.39
CA LEU A 33 -17.77 -16.10 7.71
C LEU A 33 -16.94 -16.30 6.45
N VAL A 34 -15.90 -15.49 6.30
CA VAL A 34 -14.90 -15.68 5.25
C VAL A 34 -13.80 -16.59 5.79
N LEU A 35 -13.44 -17.59 5.01
CA LEU A 35 -12.38 -18.54 5.30
C LEU A 35 -11.27 -18.37 4.27
N ASP A 36 -10.10 -17.95 4.72
CA ASP A 36 -8.91 -17.80 3.89
C ASP A 36 -7.86 -18.85 4.29
N MET A 37 -7.32 -19.57 3.30
CA MET A 37 -6.21 -20.52 3.51
C MET A 37 -4.90 -19.85 3.07
N SER A 38 -3.94 -19.79 3.99
CA SER A 38 -2.59 -19.34 3.65
C SER A 38 -1.78 -20.44 2.96
N SER A 39 -0.78 -20.05 2.17
CA SER A 39 0.19 -20.97 1.57
C SER A 39 0.99 -21.78 2.61
N GLU A 40 1.02 -21.33 3.87
CA GLU A 40 1.69 -21.97 5.00
C GLU A 40 0.78 -22.95 5.76
N GLY A 41 -0.41 -23.21 5.24
CA GLY A 41 -1.38 -24.16 5.85
C GLY A 41 -2.18 -23.60 7.01
N SER A 42 -2.18 -22.29 7.23
CA SER A 42 -3.04 -21.64 8.23
C SER A 42 -4.43 -21.37 7.67
N LEU A 43 -5.47 -21.56 8.49
CA LEU A 43 -6.84 -21.15 8.20
C LEU A 43 -7.18 -19.90 8.99
N VAL A 44 -7.53 -18.84 8.30
CA VAL A 44 -7.97 -17.57 8.89
C VAL A 44 -9.48 -17.46 8.75
N VAL A 45 -10.17 -17.23 9.87
CA VAL A 45 -11.62 -17.03 9.93
C VAL A 45 -11.91 -15.56 10.20
N SER A 46 -12.67 -14.91 9.33
CA SER A 46 -13.05 -13.49 9.45
C SER A 46 -14.57 -13.34 9.52
N ALA A 47 -15.04 -12.56 10.51
CA ALA A 47 -16.46 -12.31 10.73
C ALA A 47 -17.05 -11.24 9.82
N ASN A 48 -16.22 -10.46 9.16
CA ASN A 48 -16.66 -9.33 8.35
C ASN A 48 -16.08 -9.45 6.93
N PRO A 49 -16.91 -9.83 5.93
CA PRO A 49 -16.46 -9.90 4.54
C PRO A 49 -16.20 -8.51 3.93
N GLN A 50 -16.60 -7.42 4.61
CA GLN A 50 -16.27 -6.08 4.15
C GLN A 50 -14.75 -5.92 4.20
N SER A 51 -14.17 -5.88 3.03
CA SER A 51 -12.74 -5.67 2.89
C SER A 51 -12.38 -4.35 3.59
N ALA A 52 -11.33 -4.36 4.42
CA ALA A 52 -10.82 -3.12 5.00
C ALA A 52 -10.41 -2.11 3.89
N ALA A 53 -10.30 -2.55 2.64
CA ALA A 53 -10.15 -1.73 1.45
C ALA A 53 -11.30 -0.74 1.21
N ASP A 54 -12.51 -1.02 1.71
CA ASP A 54 -13.67 -0.12 1.57
C ASP A 54 -13.73 0.96 2.67
N LYS A 55 -12.81 0.93 3.63
CA LYS A 55 -12.72 1.94 4.69
C LYS A 55 -12.03 3.19 4.20
N GLN A 56 -12.62 4.35 4.52
CA GLN A 56 -11.97 5.63 4.34
C GLN A 56 -11.05 5.94 5.53
N LEU A 57 -9.80 6.27 5.27
CA LEU A 57 -8.88 6.81 6.26
C LEU A 57 -9.12 8.33 6.37
N THR A 58 -9.36 8.84 7.56
CA THR A 58 -9.44 10.28 7.80
C THR A 58 -8.35 10.72 8.77
N LEU A 59 -7.49 11.62 8.34
CA LEU A 59 -6.51 12.30 9.18
C LEU A 59 -6.99 13.72 9.43
N SER A 60 -7.04 14.14 10.70
CA SER A 60 -7.47 15.49 11.08
C SER A 60 -6.38 16.14 11.93
N PHE A 61 -6.01 17.36 11.56
CA PHE A 61 -5.05 18.17 12.30
C PHE A 61 -5.82 19.25 13.07
N SER A 62 -5.70 19.24 14.42
CA SER A 62 -6.29 20.24 15.28
C SER A 62 -5.39 21.46 15.43
N GLU A 63 -5.98 22.60 15.82
CA GLU A 63 -5.23 23.80 16.21
C GLU A 63 -4.29 23.45 17.37
N GLY A 64 -3.01 23.83 17.26
CA GLY A 64 -1.98 23.49 18.25
C GLY A 64 -0.94 22.46 17.80
N SER A 65 -1.16 21.77 16.68
CA SER A 65 -0.24 20.77 16.12
C SER A 65 0.99 21.38 15.41
N GLY A 66 1.54 22.49 15.88
CA GLY A 66 2.71 23.13 15.29
C GLY A 66 2.46 23.74 13.89
N LYS A 67 3.51 24.23 13.26
CA LYS A 67 3.44 24.68 11.85
C LYS A 67 3.47 23.44 10.95
N LEU A 68 2.34 23.10 10.33
CA LEU A 68 2.29 22.20 9.19
C LEU A 68 3.02 22.87 8.02
N ASP A 69 4.24 22.43 7.77
CA ASP A 69 4.98 22.83 6.58
C ASP A 69 4.62 21.93 5.38
N ARG A 70 4.99 22.37 4.18
CA ARG A 70 4.74 21.63 2.94
C ARG A 70 5.30 20.21 2.99
N ARG A 71 6.49 20.02 3.56
CA ARG A 71 7.15 18.71 3.65
C ARG A 71 6.34 17.74 4.49
N LEU A 72 5.83 18.19 5.62
CA LEU A 72 5.04 17.37 6.53
C LEU A 72 3.70 16.94 5.88
N ILE A 73 3.03 17.89 5.19
CA ILE A 73 1.80 17.59 4.44
C ILE A 73 2.05 16.51 3.38
N ASN A 74 3.13 16.65 2.60
CA ASN A 74 3.51 15.68 1.59
C ASN A 74 3.80 14.30 2.19
N MET A 75 4.46 14.23 3.34
CA MET A 75 4.68 12.97 4.06
C MET A 75 3.35 12.32 4.47
N PHE A 76 2.37 13.08 4.93
CA PHE A 76 1.05 12.54 5.27
C PHE A 76 0.25 12.08 4.05
N ILE A 77 0.36 12.74 2.90
CA ILE A 77 -0.25 12.29 1.66
C ILE A 77 0.34 10.95 1.23
N VAL A 78 1.67 10.82 1.21
CA VAL A 78 2.35 9.56 0.86
C VAL A 78 2.03 8.46 1.88
N ALA A 79 2.07 8.74 3.18
CA ALA A 79 1.72 7.77 4.21
C ALA A 79 0.27 7.30 4.11
N SER A 80 -0.66 8.22 3.79
CA SER A 80 -2.07 7.88 3.56
C SER A 80 -2.26 7.04 2.30
N TYR A 81 -1.52 7.32 1.24
CA TYR A 81 -1.52 6.51 0.03
C TYR A 81 -0.97 5.10 0.26
N LEU A 82 0.11 4.96 1.03
CA LEU A 82 0.68 3.65 1.38
C LEU A 82 -0.25 2.81 2.25
N ASN A 83 -1.14 3.46 3.01
CA ASN A 83 -2.16 2.73 3.74
C ASN A 83 -3.08 2.00 2.75
N PRO A 84 -3.36 0.72 2.94
CA PRO A 84 -4.11 -0.09 1.98
C PRO A 84 -5.63 0.16 2.01
N VAL A 85 -6.05 1.38 2.25
CA VAL A 85 -7.44 1.82 2.12
C VAL A 85 -7.73 2.29 0.69
N ARG A 86 -9.00 2.21 0.29
CA ARG A 86 -9.44 2.66 -1.04
C ARG A 86 -9.45 4.18 -1.15
N SER A 87 -9.82 4.87 -0.08
CA SER A 87 -9.89 6.32 -0.06
C SER A 87 -9.31 6.90 1.22
N PHE A 88 -8.78 8.12 1.14
CA PHE A 88 -8.35 8.85 2.31
C PHE A 88 -8.75 10.33 2.22
N LYS A 89 -9.02 10.93 3.38
CA LYS A 89 -9.30 12.35 3.53
C LYS A 89 -8.34 12.95 4.55
N ILE A 90 -7.68 14.03 4.18
CA ILE A 90 -6.81 14.81 5.07
C ILE A 90 -7.51 16.14 5.32
N LYS A 91 -7.84 16.40 6.59
CA LYS A 91 -8.39 17.66 7.05
C LYS A 91 -7.26 18.49 7.67
N LEU A 92 -7.12 19.71 7.20
CA LEU A 92 -6.07 20.64 7.60
C LEU A 92 -6.71 21.83 8.31
N ASN A 93 -5.93 22.47 9.15
CA ASN A 93 -6.35 23.71 9.83
C ASN A 93 -5.97 25.00 9.06
N LYS A 94 -5.47 24.86 7.82
CA LYS A 94 -5.06 25.96 6.95
C LYS A 94 -5.30 25.63 5.48
N PRO A 95 -5.60 26.61 4.63
CA PRO A 95 -5.71 26.42 3.20
C PRO A 95 -4.40 25.93 2.59
N ILE A 96 -4.50 24.99 1.65
CA ILE A 96 -3.36 24.49 0.87
C ILE A 96 -3.53 24.92 -0.58
N SER A 97 -2.40 25.19 -1.23
CA SER A 97 -2.36 25.38 -2.68
C SER A 97 -2.56 24.03 -3.41
N SER A 98 -3.47 24.01 -4.38
CA SER A 98 -3.70 22.84 -5.24
C SER A 98 -2.45 22.37 -5.98
N LEU A 99 -1.53 23.28 -6.31
CA LEU A 99 -0.27 22.99 -6.99
C LEU A 99 0.65 22.10 -6.13
N GLU A 100 0.63 22.27 -4.81
CA GLU A 100 1.48 21.50 -3.90
C GLU A 100 1.12 20.01 -3.85
N ILE A 101 -0.15 19.69 -4.14
CA ILE A 101 -0.66 18.31 -4.14
C ILE A 101 -0.41 17.65 -5.48
N LEU A 102 -0.50 18.39 -6.57
CA LEU A 102 -0.27 17.87 -7.92
C LEU A 102 1.16 17.34 -8.10
N ASP A 103 2.15 17.96 -7.43
CA ASP A 103 3.54 17.50 -7.48
C ASP A 103 3.69 16.07 -6.89
N GLN A 104 2.97 15.79 -5.81
CA GLN A 104 3.02 14.43 -5.20
C GLN A 104 2.31 13.36 -6.02
N LYS A 105 1.36 13.76 -6.87
CA LYS A 105 0.66 12.82 -7.77
C LYS A 105 1.63 12.11 -8.72
N ARG A 106 2.78 12.70 -9.01
CA ARG A 106 3.83 12.08 -9.85
C ARG A 106 4.41 10.81 -9.22
N LEU A 107 4.50 10.75 -7.89
CA LEU A 107 5.07 9.60 -7.16
C LEU A 107 4.06 8.50 -6.87
N MET A 108 2.77 8.76 -7.06
CA MET A 108 1.68 7.88 -6.65
C MET A 108 0.89 7.38 -7.85
N SER A 109 1.04 6.11 -8.20
CA SER A 109 0.27 5.51 -9.28
C SER A 109 -1.20 5.30 -8.87
N GLY A 110 -2.13 5.64 -9.77
CA GLY A 110 -3.55 5.37 -9.61
C GLY A 110 -4.21 6.05 -8.42
N ILE A 111 -3.76 7.25 -8.11
CA ILE A 111 -4.44 8.13 -7.19
C ILE A 111 -5.27 9.15 -7.97
N GLU A 112 -6.52 9.30 -7.58
CA GLU A 112 -7.40 10.34 -8.08
C GLU A 112 -7.75 11.30 -6.95
N LEU A 113 -7.64 12.59 -7.26
CA LEU A 113 -8.11 13.65 -6.39
C LEU A 113 -9.63 13.80 -6.60
N VAL A 114 -10.40 13.44 -5.58
CA VAL A 114 -11.88 13.44 -5.67
C VAL A 114 -12.44 14.80 -5.24
N GLU A 115 -11.88 15.36 -4.18
CA GLU A 115 -12.34 16.62 -3.62
C GLU A 115 -11.16 17.45 -3.12
N PHE A 116 -11.16 18.72 -3.46
CA PHE A 116 -10.23 19.70 -2.97
C PHE A 116 -11.03 20.86 -2.34
N GLY A 117 -11.08 20.89 -1.01
CA GLY A 117 -11.70 21.94 -0.23
C GLY A 117 -10.66 22.95 0.28
N GLU A 118 -11.12 24.03 0.87
CA GLU A 118 -10.26 25.04 1.46
C GLU A 118 -9.36 24.47 2.57
N ASP A 119 -9.87 23.50 3.32
CA ASP A 119 -9.23 22.89 4.49
C ASP A 119 -9.09 21.37 4.40
N SER A 120 -9.44 20.75 3.27
CA SER A 120 -9.43 19.30 3.14
C SER A 120 -9.10 18.80 1.74
N ILE A 121 -8.48 17.61 1.72
CA ILE A 121 -8.11 16.87 0.52
C ILE A 121 -8.69 15.48 0.61
N SER A 122 -9.44 15.06 -0.41
CA SER A 122 -9.93 13.69 -0.52
C SER A 122 -9.36 13.02 -1.76
N CYS A 123 -8.79 11.85 -1.58
CA CYS A 123 -8.19 11.06 -2.64
C CYS A 123 -8.74 9.64 -2.64
N GLU A 124 -8.90 9.07 -3.83
CA GLU A 124 -9.20 7.66 -4.03
C GLU A 124 -8.08 6.94 -4.77
N SER A 125 -7.85 5.70 -4.42
CA SER A 125 -6.93 4.82 -5.13
C SER A 125 -7.71 3.96 -6.11
N THR A 126 -7.43 4.12 -7.40
CA THR A 126 -8.10 3.39 -8.50
C THR A 126 -7.39 2.11 -8.88
N ILE A 127 -6.18 1.88 -8.37
CA ILE A 127 -5.38 0.69 -8.69
C ILE A 127 -5.79 -0.48 -7.79
N SER A 128 -6.16 -1.59 -8.44
CA SER A 128 -6.10 -2.91 -7.79
C SER A 128 -4.63 -3.26 -7.56
N VAL A 129 -4.31 -3.63 -6.34
CA VAL A 129 -2.93 -3.93 -5.94
C VAL A 129 -2.46 -5.20 -6.65
N GLU A 130 -1.49 -5.06 -7.56
CA GLU A 130 -0.81 -6.18 -8.21
C GLU A 130 0.16 -6.87 -7.27
N ASP A 131 0.58 -8.10 -7.61
CA ASP A 131 1.64 -8.79 -6.86
C ASP A 131 2.95 -7.97 -6.93
N PRO A 132 3.58 -7.65 -5.79
CA PRO A 132 4.73 -6.75 -5.75
C PRO A 132 5.97 -7.30 -6.47
N ASP A 133 6.07 -8.62 -6.68
CA ASP A 133 7.16 -9.23 -7.46
C ASP A 133 7.07 -8.88 -8.95
N VAL A 134 5.87 -8.74 -9.52
CA VAL A 134 5.66 -8.33 -10.91
C VAL A 134 6.10 -6.89 -11.10
N ILE A 135 5.76 -6.02 -10.15
CA ILE A 135 6.16 -4.61 -10.18
C ILE A 135 7.69 -4.51 -10.03
N LEU A 136 8.30 -5.29 -9.12
CA LEU A 136 9.74 -5.32 -8.92
C LEU A 136 10.50 -5.74 -10.20
N LYS A 137 10.03 -6.78 -10.91
CA LYS A 137 10.61 -7.19 -12.19
C LYS A 137 10.60 -6.06 -13.22
N THR A 138 9.51 -5.30 -13.25
CA THR A 138 9.38 -4.14 -14.14
C THR A 138 10.32 -3.01 -13.72
N MET A 139 10.44 -2.74 -12.41
CA MET A 139 11.36 -1.77 -11.84
C MET A 139 12.82 -2.09 -12.20
N ILE A 140 13.23 -3.36 -12.08
CA ILE A 140 14.57 -3.82 -12.47
C ILE A 140 14.84 -3.56 -13.98
N ARG A 141 13.84 -3.81 -14.84
CA ARG A 141 13.98 -3.51 -16.29
C ARG A 141 14.17 -2.02 -16.54
N LYS A 142 13.43 -1.16 -15.81
CA LYS A 142 13.59 0.30 -15.88
C LYS A 142 15.00 0.72 -15.44
N MET A 143 15.52 0.14 -14.35
CA MET A 143 16.87 0.39 -13.88
C MET A 143 17.94 0.00 -14.93
N VAL A 144 17.81 -1.18 -15.55
CA VAL A 144 18.71 -1.62 -16.63
C VAL A 144 18.68 -0.65 -17.81
N ASN A 145 17.49 -0.19 -18.20
CA ASN A 145 17.35 0.78 -19.28
C ASN A 145 17.92 2.16 -18.90
N MET A 146 17.73 2.62 -17.66
CA MET A 146 18.33 3.85 -17.14
C MET A 146 19.86 3.81 -17.30
N ILE A 147 20.51 2.71 -16.87
CA ILE A 147 21.96 2.55 -17.01
C ILE A 147 22.39 2.60 -18.50
N ARG A 148 21.65 1.94 -19.39
CA ARG A 148 21.97 1.94 -20.83
C ARG A 148 21.90 3.33 -21.46
N VAL A 149 20.94 4.16 -21.06
CA VAL A 149 20.79 5.50 -21.64
C VAL A 149 21.81 6.51 -21.08
N MET A 150 22.45 6.23 -19.94
CA MET A 150 23.50 7.11 -19.38
C MET A 150 24.66 7.35 -20.33
N GLU A 151 24.92 6.43 -21.27
CA GLU A 151 25.99 6.53 -22.25
C GLU A 151 25.58 7.33 -23.51
N THR A 152 24.32 7.79 -23.60
CA THR A 152 23.79 8.50 -24.76
C THR A 152 23.97 10.03 -24.61
N LYS A 153 23.90 10.77 -25.73
CA LYS A 153 23.97 12.24 -25.72
C LYS A 153 22.76 12.91 -25.07
N GLU A 154 21.62 12.21 -24.98
CA GLU A 154 20.38 12.69 -24.39
C GLU A 154 20.18 12.12 -22.97
N ALA A 155 21.27 11.69 -22.34
CA ALA A 155 21.24 10.92 -21.08
C ALA A 155 20.45 11.62 -20.00
N LYS A 156 20.67 12.91 -19.78
CA LYS A 156 20.13 13.63 -18.62
C LYS A 156 18.60 13.58 -18.51
N GLU A 157 17.90 13.91 -19.59
CA GLU A 157 16.44 13.92 -19.60
C GLU A 157 15.86 12.50 -19.49
N LEU A 158 16.45 11.52 -20.20
CA LEU A 158 16.00 10.14 -20.16
C LEU A 158 16.26 9.48 -18.80
N VAL A 159 17.40 9.76 -18.18
CA VAL A 159 17.76 9.26 -16.84
C VAL A 159 16.80 9.81 -15.80
N GLN A 160 16.46 11.10 -15.85
CA GLN A 160 15.49 11.71 -14.95
C GLN A 160 14.09 11.09 -15.09
N ARG A 161 13.64 10.82 -16.33
CA ARG A 161 12.36 10.13 -16.57
C ARG A 161 12.36 8.70 -16.00
N TYR A 162 13.47 7.96 -16.17
CA TYR A 162 13.56 6.62 -15.57
C TYR A 162 13.57 6.65 -14.07
N GLU A 163 14.23 7.60 -13.45
CA GLU A 163 14.21 7.79 -11.99
C GLU A 163 12.79 8.03 -11.47
N GLU A 164 12.05 9.00 -12.06
CA GLU A 164 10.64 9.24 -11.69
C GLU A 164 9.78 7.97 -11.80
N GLU A 165 10.03 7.13 -12.80
CA GLU A 165 9.33 5.85 -13.00
C GLU A 165 9.77 4.77 -12.00
N ILE A 166 11.02 4.78 -11.55
CA ILE A 166 11.57 3.89 -10.52
C ILE A 166 10.99 4.26 -9.15
N ASP A 167 10.94 5.53 -8.81
CA ASP A 167 10.32 6.06 -7.61
C ASP A 167 8.85 5.68 -7.50
N ARG A 168 8.12 5.85 -8.60
CA ARG A 168 6.71 5.44 -8.69
C ARG A 168 6.55 3.94 -8.47
N SER A 169 7.45 3.14 -9.06
CA SER A 169 7.44 1.68 -8.87
C SER A 169 7.76 1.29 -7.43
N ASN A 170 8.73 1.94 -6.77
CA ASN A 170 9.05 1.74 -5.37
C ASN A 170 7.82 2.03 -4.48
N THR A 171 7.20 3.17 -4.65
CA THR A 171 6.01 3.57 -3.87
C THR A 171 4.85 2.56 -4.06
N LEU A 172 4.65 2.06 -5.27
CA LEU A 172 3.62 1.07 -5.57
C LEU A 172 3.95 -0.31 -4.96
N ILE A 173 5.21 -0.73 -4.98
CA ILE A 173 5.68 -1.97 -4.32
C ILE A 173 5.44 -1.89 -2.81
N GLN A 174 5.76 -0.76 -2.18
CA GLN A 174 5.52 -0.54 -0.75
C GLN A 174 4.02 -0.69 -0.43
N LYS A 175 3.14 -0.02 -1.17
CA LYS A 175 1.69 -0.14 -1.03
C LYS A 175 1.21 -1.57 -1.21
N SER A 176 1.70 -2.26 -2.24
CA SER A 176 1.37 -3.66 -2.53
C SER A 176 1.77 -4.59 -1.39
N ALA A 177 3.00 -4.47 -0.91
CA ALA A 177 3.52 -5.29 0.17
C ALA A 177 2.74 -5.07 1.47
N ILE A 178 2.46 -3.82 1.85
CA ILE A 178 1.65 -3.47 3.02
C ILE A 178 0.23 -4.04 2.88
N SER A 179 -0.38 -3.90 1.71
CA SER A 179 -1.72 -4.44 1.43
C SER A 179 -1.76 -5.97 1.59
N ALA A 180 -0.78 -6.68 1.02
CA ALA A 180 -0.68 -8.13 1.12
C ALA A 180 -0.45 -8.61 2.56
N LEU A 181 0.36 -7.88 3.35
CA LEU A 181 0.60 -8.18 4.76
C LEU A 181 -0.65 -7.96 5.63
N MET A 182 -1.41 -6.89 5.38
CA MET A 182 -2.56 -6.53 6.22
C MET A 182 -3.82 -7.33 5.89
N PHE A 183 -4.07 -7.58 4.61
CA PHE A 183 -5.36 -8.17 4.20
C PHE A 183 -5.28 -9.66 3.87
N LYS A 184 -4.11 -10.28 4.00
CA LYS A 184 -3.92 -11.71 3.65
C LYS A 184 -4.60 -12.10 2.33
N ARG A 185 -4.76 -11.16 1.41
CA ARG A 185 -5.21 -11.47 0.07
C ARG A 185 -4.23 -12.48 -0.49
N SER A 186 -4.71 -13.43 -1.24
CA SER A 186 -4.06 -14.62 -1.77
C SER A 186 -2.74 -14.36 -2.53
N SER A 187 -1.84 -13.60 -1.94
CA SER A 187 -0.48 -13.48 -2.43
C SER A 187 0.17 -14.84 -2.29
N LYS A 188 0.74 -15.32 -3.38
CA LYS A 188 1.55 -16.55 -3.38
C LYS A 188 2.87 -16.38 -2.63
N LEU A 189 3.19 -15.15 -2.24
CA LEU A 189 4.43 -14.78 -1.57
C LEU A 189 4.27 -14.93 -0.05
N ARG A 190 5.31 -15.45 0.59
CA ARG A 190 5.42 -15.49 2.06
C ARG A 190 5.68 -14.10 2.61
N HIS A 191 5.30 -13.83 3.85
CA HIS A 191 5.51 -12.53 4.51
C HIS A 191 6.96 -12.06 4.46
N ILE A 192 7.91 -12.97 4.61
CA ILE A 192 9.34 -12.65 4.54
C ILE A 192 9.76 -12.24 3.11
N GLU A 193 9.17 -12.82 2.08
CA GLU A 193 9.43 -12.45 0.69
C GLU A 193 8.88 -11.05 0.37
N LEU A 194 7.67 -10.73 0.88
CA LEU A 194 7.11 -9.39 0.77
C LEU A 194 8.02 -8.33 1.41
N PHE A 195 8.58 -8.64 2.59
CA PHE A 195 9.54 -7.77 3.26
C PHE A 195 10.82 -7.55 2.42
N TYR A 196 11.42 -8.63 1.89
CA TYR A 196 12.61 -8.51 1.07
C TYR A 196 12.36 -7.76 -0.25
N ILE A 197 11.20 -7.96 -0.88
CA ILE A 197 10.81 -7.21 -2.08
C ILE A 197 10.72 -5.72 -1.79
N ALA A 198 10.09 -5.32 -0.68
CA ALA A 198 10.00 -3.93 -0.26
C ALA A 198 11.37 -3.32 0.05
N MET A 199 12.27 -4.05 0.73
CA MET A 199 13.63 -3.59 0.99
C MET A 199 14.44 -3.46 -0.29
N LEU A 200 14.35 -4.44 -1.19
CA LEU A 200 15.07 -4.42 -2.46
C LEU A 200 14.62 -3.25 -3.35
N SER A 201 13.31 -2.99 -3.40
CA SER A 201 12.79 -1.85 -4.17
C SER A 201 13.34 -0.51 -3.66
N LYS A 202 13.44 -0.34 -2.33
CA LYS A 202 14.02 0.87 -1.73
C LYS A 202 15.52 1.02 -2.03
N SER A 203 16.24 -0.11 -2.05
CA SER A 203 17.68 -0.09 -2.41
C SER A 203 17.90 0.26 -3.88
N LEU A 204 17.02 -0.22 -4.77
CA LEU A 204 17.07 0.11 -6.21
C LEU A 204 16.74 1.58 -6.48
N GLU A 205 15.75 2.15 -5.78
CA GLU A 205 15.44 3.57 -5.86
C GLU A 205 16.63 4.41 -5.38
N GLY A 206 17.22 4.09 -4.21
CA GLY A 206 18.41 4.78 -3.74
C GLY A 206 19.61 4.68 -4.71
N LEU A 207 19.73 3.57 -5.44
CA LEU A 207 20.73 3.45 -6.51
C LEU A 207 20.40 4.38 -7.69
N ALA A 208 19.14 4.50 -8.09
CA ALA A 208 18.72 5.41 -9.16
C ALA A 208 19.03 6.87 -8.81
N ASP A 209 18.74 7.29 -7.56
CA ASP A 209 19.08 8.62 -7.05
C ASP A 209 20.57 8.93 -7.21
N HIS A 210 21.44 7.96 -6.88
CA HIS A 210 22.89 8.15 -7.02
C HIS A 210 23.33 8.22 -8.49
N LEU A 211 22.72 7.44 -9.38
CA LEU A 211 23.05 7.46 -10.79
C LEU A 211 22.72 8.81 -11.45
N ILE A 212 21.63 9.48 -11.04
CA ILE A 212 21.34 10.85 -11.52
C ILE A 212 22.46 11.82 -11.18
N LEU A 213 23.01 11.74 -9.97
CA LEU A 213 24.08 12.62 -9.54
C LEU A 213 25.38 12.45 -10.32
N THR A 214 25.57 11.28 -10.93
CA THR A 214 26.77 10.93 -11.73
C THR A 214 26.56 11.13 -13.23
N THR A 215 25.35 11.42 -13.68
CA THR A 215 25.04 11.67 -15.08
C THR A 215 25.50 13.08 -15.48
N PRO A 216 26.31 13.24 -16.53
CA PRO A 216 26.89 14.52 -16.95
C PRO A 216 25.86 15.54 -17.46
#